data_3f8a218466583444cd8eeb0ade6294fb
#
_entry.id   3f8a218466583444cd8eeb0ade6294fb
#
_cell.length_a   1.000
_cell.length_b   1.000
_cell.length_c   1.000
_cell.angle_alpha   90.00
_cell.angle_beta   90.00
_cell.angle_gamma   90.00
#
_symmetry.space_group_name_H-M   'P 1'
#
loop_
_entity.id
_entity.type
_entity.pdbx_description
1 polymer ?
#
loop_
_entity_poly.entity_id
_entity_poly.type
_entity_poly.pdbx_seq_one_letter_code
_entity_poly.pdbx_strand_id
1 'polypeptide(L)'
;MCLDVSGGGELACALAAGFPAKRVVVHGNNKTPQELREAIEAGVGYIVIDSRIELGRISAIAQELGVTQDIYMRITPGVEADTHEFIRTGCEDSKFGFTMREDFAFKCVKDVLETPGVRLAGLHCHIGSQIFALHSFREAIDVMIQFIKRNNEEYDYEIEGLDLGGGLGIAYVKEEEPPTIESFAKLTCTAVKELMRLMNWIMTSMASRNECRAKI
;
A
#
# COMPACT_ATOMS: atom_id res chain seq x y z
N MET A 1 -4.20 -0.91 -14.82
CA MET A 1 -3.66 -2.05 -14.05
C MET A 1 -2.21 -1.75 -13.74
N CYS A 2 -1.78 -1.96 -12.49
CA CYS A 2 -0.38 -1.89 -12.06
C CYS A 2 0.14 -3.30 -11.83
N LEU A 3 1.45 -3.43 -11.67
CA LEU A 3 2.13 -4.68 -11.40
C LEU A 3 2.91 -4.54 -10.11
N ASP A 4 2.68 -5.45 -9.17
CA ASP A 4 3.42 -5.53 -7.92
C ASP A 4 4.61 -6.47 -8.09
N VAL A 5 5.78 -6.02 -7.62
CA VAL A 5 7.02 -6.80 -7.63
C VAL A 5 7.66 -6.73 -6.23
N SER A 6 8.22 -7.85 -5.76
CA SER A 6 8.78 -7.96 -4.41
C SER A 6 10.30 -8.13 -4.38
N GLY A 7 10.96 -7.96 -5.51
CA GLY A 7 12.42 -8.06 -5.60
C GLY A 7 12.97 -7.68 -6.97
N GLY A 8 14.29 -7.48 -7.02
CA GLY A 8 15.00 -7.07 -8.25
C GLY A 8 14.80 -8.02 -9.42
N GLY A 9 14.71 -9.34 -9.15
CA GLY A 9 14.47 -10.35 -10.20
C GLY A 9 13.10 -10.20 -10.87
N GLU A 10 12.04 -9.96 -10.09
CA GLU A 10 10.71 -9.72 -10.63
C GLU A 10 10.64 -8.40 -11.39
N LEU A 11 11.30 -7.35 -10.87
CA LEU A 11 11.42 -6.08 -11.58
C LEU A 11 12.11 -6.26 -12.93
N ALA A 12 13.23 -6.98 -12.97
CA ALA A 12 13.94 -7.26 -14.21
C ALA A 12 13.06 -8.01 -15.22
N CYS A 13 12.30 -9.01 -14.77
CA CYS A 13 11.35 -9.72 -15.62
C CYS A 13 10.25 -8.81 -16.18
N ALA A 14 9.68 -7.95 -15.32
CA ALA A 14 8.66 -7.01 -15.74
C ALA A 14 9.15 -6.04 -16.82
N LEU A 15 10.34 -5.48 -16.62
CA LEU A 15 10.97 -4.56 -17.58
C LEU A 15 11.33 -5.25 -18.88
N ALA A 16 11.89 -6.48 -18.82
CA ALA A 16 12.22 -7.29 -19.99
C ALA A 16 10.98 -7.67 -20.81
N ALA A 17 9.83 -7.85 -20.15
CA ALA A 17 8.54 -8.06 -20.79
C ALA A 17 7.94 -6.78 -21.41
N GLY A 18 8.60 -5.62 -21.29
CA GLY A 18 8.12 -4.35 -21.80
C GLY A 18 6.99 -3.71 -20.94
N PHE A 19 6.82 -4.16 -19.69
CA PHE A 19 5.82 -3.56 -18.84
C PHE A 19 6.23 -2.13 -18.46
N PRO A 20 5.32 -1.14 -18.54
CA PRO A 20 5.68 0.26 -18.27
C PRO A 20 6.13 0.45 -16.81
N ALA A 21 7.38 0.86 -16.59
CA ALA A 21 7.96 1.04 -15.25
C ALA A 21 7.10 1.94 -14.35
N LYS A 22 6.52 3.00 -14.89
CA LYS A 22 5.59 3.90 -14.17
C LYS A 22 4.34 3.22 -13.59
N ARG A 23 4.07 1.98 -13.97
CA ARG A 23 2.95 1.16 -13.49
C ARG A 23 3.41 0.01 -12.60
N VAL A 24 4.70 -0.01 -12.26
CA VAL A 24 5.27 -0.97 -11.31
C VAL A 24 5.22 -0.39 -9.90
N VAL A 25 4.83 -1.22 -8.94
CA VAL A 25 4.85 -0.96 -7.50
C VAL A 25 5.85 -1.94 -6.88
N VAL A 26 6.89 -1.41 -6.23
CA VAL A 26 7.96 -2.24 -5.65
C VAL A 26 7.68 -2.45 -4.17
N HIS A 27 7.40 -3.70 -3.80
CA HIS A 27 7.16 -4.17 -2.43
C HIS A 27 8.42 -4.79 -1.81
N GLY A 28 8.27 -5.35 -0.61
CA GLY A 28 9.31 -6.07 0.14
C GLY A 28 9.76 -5.31 1.38
N ASN A 29 10.08 -6.06 2.44
CA ASN A 29 10.46 -5.48 3.75
C ASN A 29 11.98 -5.44 3.99
N ASN A 30 12.78 -5.84 2.99
CA ASN A 30 14.25 -5.82 3.08
C ASN A 30 14.87 -5.51 1.71
N LYS A 31 14.41 -4.43 1.08
CA LYS A 31 15.00 -3.99 -0.19
C LYS A 31 16.43 -3.50 0.03
N THR A 32 17.36 -4.05 -0.73
CA THR A 32 18.77 -3.64 -0.68
C THR A 32 18.95 -2.24 -1.29
N PRO A 33 20.02 -1.51 -0.94
CA PRO A 33 20.33 -0.23 -1.60
C PRO A 33 20.46 -0.36 -3.12
N GLN A 34 20.96 -1.48 -3.62
CA GLN A 34 21.07 -1.74 -5.05
C GLN A 34 19.71 -1.90 -5.71
N GLU A 35 18.80 -2.71 -5.15
CA GLU A 35 17.44 -2.89 -5.67
C GLU A 35 16.65 -1.58 -5.67
N LEU A 36 16.80 -0.76 -4.61
CA LEU A 36 16.20 0.57 -4.56
C LEU A 36 16.73 1.48 -5.66
N ARG A 37 18.04 1.48 -5.90
CA ARG A 37 18.66 2.26 -6.98
C ARG A 37 18.15 1.82 -8.35
N GLU A 38 18.19 0.52 -8.63
CA GLU A 38 17.69 -0.05 -9.89
C GLU A 38 16.22 0.31 -10.13
N ALA A 39 15.38 0.26 -9.09
CA ALA A 39 13.98 0.65 -9.19
C ALA A 39 13.80 2.14 -9.53
N ILE A 40 14.55 3.03 -8.84
CA ILE A 40 14.47 4.49 -9.06
C ILE A 40 15.01 4.84 -10.45
N GLU A 41 16.14 4.27 -10.87
CA GLU A 41 16.74 4.49 -12.21
C GLU A 41 15.82 3.98 -13.32
N ALA A 42 15.13 2.86 -13.11
CA ALA A 42 14.13 2.37 -14.04
C ALA A 42 12.88 3.25 -14.14
N GLY A 43 12.69 4.17 -13.21
CA GLY A 43 11.54 5.07 -13.14
C GLY A 43 10.25 4.36 -12.76
N VAL A 44 10.30 3.44 -11.78
CA VAL A 44 9.11 2.77 -11.26
C VAL A 44 8.09 3.78 -10.72
N GLY A 45 6.83 3.41 -10.76
CA GLY A 45 5.76 4.32 -10.31
C GLY A 45 5.83 4.56 -8.82
N TYR A 46 5.94 3.49 -8.04
CA TYR A 46 5.89 3.58 -6.58
C TYR A 46 6.84 2.57 -5.91
N ILE A 47 7.38 2.97 -4.76
CA ILE A 47 8.09 2.07 -3.86
C ILE A 47 7.33 2.05 -2.53
N VAL A 48 6.96 0.87 -2.06
CA VAL A 48 6.29 0.71 -0.76
C VAL A 48 7.36 0.62 0.33
N ILE A 49 7.43 1.63 1.20
CA ILE A 49 8.38 1.64 2.32
C ILE A 49 7.85 0.83 3.50
N ASP A 50 8.74 0.09 4.12
CA ASP A 50 8.46 -0.77 5.27
C ASP A 50 9.12 -0.25 6.57
N SER A 51 10.06 0.68 6.46
CA SER A 51 10.79 1.24 7.60
C SER A 51 11.40 2.62 7.33
N ARG A 52 11.74 3.33 8.42
CA ARG A 52 12.47 4.62 8.36
C ARG A 52 13.85 4.49 7.73
N ILE A 53 14.53 3.35 7.90
CA ILE A 53 15.85 3.09 7.30
C ILE A 53 15.71 3.09 5.77
N GLU A 54 14.69 2.45 5.27
CA GLU A 54 14.40 2.37 3.84
C GLU A 54 14.04 3.74 3.26
N LEU A 55 13.23 4.53 3.98
CA LEU A 55 12.94 5.92 3.63
C LEU A 55 14.23 6.74 3.44
N GLY A 56 15.17 6.63 4.38
CA GLY A 56 16.46 7.32 4.29
C GLY A 56 17.30 6.88 3.08
N ARG A 57 17.28 5.58 2.76
CA ARG A 57 17.98 5.04 1.57
C ARG A 57 17.38 5.58 0.26
N ILE A 58 16.05 5.56 0.15
CA ILE A 58 15.34 6.08 -1.04
C ILE A 58 15.63 7.56 -1.20
N SER A 59 15.53 8.34 -0.12
CA SER A 59 15.81 9.77 -0.12
C SER A 59 17.23 10.08 -0.62
N ALA A 60 18.24 9.38 -0.10
CA ALA A 60 19.63 9.58 -0.51
C ALA A 60 19.83 9.27 -2.01
N ILE A 61 19.28 8.15 -2.50
CA ILE A 61 19.40 7.76 -3.91
C ILE A 61 18.64 8.74 -4.81
N ALA A 62 17.43 9.13 -4.44
CA ALA A 62 16.62 10.06 -5.22
C ALA A 62 17.28 11.44 -5.35
N GLN A 63 17.87 11.95 -4.26
CA GLN A 63 18.63 13.21 -4.30
C GLN A 63 19.90 13.10 -5.15
N GLU A 64 20.64 12.00 -5.07
CA GLU A 64 21.82 11.76 -5.92
C GLU A 64 21.44 11.75 -7.40
N LEU A 65 20.31 11.13 -7.74
CA LEU A 65 19.80 11.04 -9.12
C LEU A 65 19.03 12.30 -9.58
N GLY A 66 18.80 13.26 -8.68
CA GLY A 66 18.07 14.50 -8.99
C GLY A 66 16.59 14.27 -9.31
N VAL A 67 15.97 13.24 -8.71
CA VAL A 67 14.56 12.89 -8.95
C VAL A 67 13.76 12.94 -7.64
N THR A 68 12.44 12.95 -7.78
CA THR A 68 11.51 12.70 -6.67
C THR A 68 10.82 11.36 -6.88
N GLN A 69 10.97 10.45 -5.92
CA GLN A 69 10.34 9.14 -5.96
C GLN A 69 9.01 9.14 -5.21
N ASP A 70 7.96 8.73 -5.89
CA ASP A 70 6.66 8.48 -5.25
C ASP A 70 6.73 7.22 -4.40
N ILE A 71 6.27 7.32 -3.16
CA ILE A 71 6.26 6.19 -2.22
C ILE A 71 4.87 5.93 -1.66
N TYR A 72 4.63 4.68 -1.29
CA TYR A 72 3.55 4.27 -0.41
C TYR A 72 4.13 3.85 0.94
N MET A 73 3.47 4.19 2.02
CA MET A 73 3.86 3.77 3.36
C MET A 73 3.03 2.55 3.76
N ARG A 74 3.69 1.43 4.07
CA ARG A 74 3.01 0.22 4.53
C ARG A 74 2.59 0.37 5.98
N ILE A 75 1.29 0.35 6.22
CA ILE A 75 0.69 0.42 7.55
C ILE A 75 0.25 -0.97 8.00
N THR A 76 0.52 -1.30 9.26
CA THR A 76 -0.04 -2.48 9.91
C THR A 76 -1.30 -2.05 10.66
N PRO A 77 -2.51 -2.36 10.14
CA PRO A 77 -3.76 -1.79 10.65
C PRO A 77 -4.24 -2.42 11.97
N GLY A 78 -3.58 -3.48 12.46
CA GLY A 78 -4.00 -4.17 13.68
C GLY A 78 -5.25 -5.06 13.50
N VAL A 79 -5.66 -5.32 12.27
CA VAL A 79 -6.81 -6.19 11.98
C VAL A 79 -6.37 -7.64 11.96
N GLU A 80 -7.05 -8.47 12.74
CA GLU A 80 -6.83 -9.92 12.72
C GLU A 80 -7.63 -10.56 11.57
N ALA A 81 -6.92 -11.07 10.57
CA ALA A 81 -7.55 -11.89 9.55
C ALA A 81 -7.79 -13.32 10.09
N ASP A 82 -8.96 -13.88 9.79
CA ASP A 82 -9.26 -15.29 10.04
C ASP A 82 -8.45 -16.19 9.09
N THR A 83 -7.18 -16.39 9.45
CA THR A 83 -6.21 -17.16 8.68
C THR A 83 -5.22 -17.86 9.62
N HIS A 84 -4.38 -18.73 9.07
CA HIS A 84 -3.40 -19.46 9.86
C HIS A 84 -2.41 -18.50 10.52
N GLU A 85 -2.06 -18.73 11.80
CA GLU A 85 -1.24 -17.84 12.62
C GLU A 85 0.09 -17.42 11.94
N PHE A 86 0.73 -18.32 11.22
CA PHE A 86 2.01 -18.07 10.53
C PHE A 86 1.92 -17.17 9.30
N ILE A 87 0.72 -16.92 8.76
CA ILE A 87 0.52 -16.11 7.53
C ILE A 87 -0.22 -14.79 7.80
N ARG A 88 -0.49 -14.48 9.07
CA ARG A 88 -1.05 -13.18 9.49
C ARG A 88 0.00 -12.09 9.34
N THR A 89 -0.32 -11.03 8.63
CA THR A 89 0.56 -9.87 8.43
C THR A 89 -0.05 -8.56 8.92
N GLY A 90 -1.33 -8.56 9.25
CA GLY A 90 -2.06 -7.41 9.75
C GLY A 90 -1.99 -7.21 11.27
N CYS A 91 -1.44 -8.19 12.02
CA CYS A 91 -1.32 -8.11 13.47
C CYS A 91 -0.28 -7.07 13.89
N GLU A 92 -0.50 -6.45 15.05
CA GLU A 92 0.38 -5.40 15.60
C GLU A 92 1.84 -5.84 15.82
N ASP A 93 2.09 -7.13 16.09
CA ASP A 93 3.42 -7.72 16.26
C ASP A 93 4.02 -8.24 14.94
N SER A 94 3.50 -7.80 13.80
CA SER A 94 4.01 -8.15 12.49
C SER A 94 5.40 -7.54 12.26
N LYS A 95 6.28 -8.31 11.58
CA LYS A 95 7.59 -7.85 11.10
C LYS A 95 7.49 -6.84 9.94
N PHE A 96 6.29 -6.51 9.50
CA PHE A 96 6.04 -5.70 8.31
C PHE A 96 5.45 -4.34 8.67
N GLY A 97 5.92 -3.31 7.99
CA GLY A 97 5.31 -2.00 7.98
C GLY A 97 5.41 -1.20 9.28
N PHE A 98 4.70 -0.10 9.29
CA PHE A 98 4.61 0.82 10.42
C PHE A 98 3.36 0.50 11.24
N THR A 99 3.55 0.11 12.50
CA THR A 99 2.44 -0.16 13.41
C THR A 99 1.68 1.12 13.78
N MET A 100 0.36 1.00 13.92
CA MET A 100 -0.48 2.09 14.42
C MET A 100 -0.41 2.26 15.95
N ARG A 101 0.23 1.33 16.67
CA ARG A 101 0.39 1.38 18.13
C ARG A 101 1.08 2.68 18.55
N GLU A 102 0.58 3.31 19.61
CA GLU A 102 1.13 4.53 20.20
C GLU A 102 1.34 5.68 19.20
N ASP A 103 0.50 5.72 18.17
CA ASP A 103 0.61 6.70 17.07
C ASP A 103 1.96 6.64 16.32
N PHE A 104 2.65 5.50 16.34
CA PHE A 104 3.96 5.40 15.70
C PHE A 104 3.88 5.64 14.19
N ALA A 105 2.97 4.96 13.48
CA ALA A 105 2.75 5.19 12.05
C ALA A 105 2.38 6.65 11.75
N PHE A 106 1.53 7.24 12.59
CA PHE A 106 1.09 8.63 12.45
C PHE A 106 2.26 9.63 12.54
N LYS A 107 3.14 9.44 13.54
CA LYS A 107 4.36 10.25 13.68
C LYS A 107 5.32 10.05 12.50
N CYS A 108 5.40 8.83 11.97
CA CYS A 108 6.25 8.52 10.81
C CYS A 108 5.78 9.18 9.51
N VAL A 109 4.46 9.45 9.36
CA VAL A 109 3.96 10.21 8.21
C VAL A 109 4.61 11.60 8.15
N LYS A 110 4.73 12.29 9.29
CA LYS A 110 5.45 13.56 9.36
C LYS A 110 6.87 13.46 8.86
N ASP A 111 7.62 12.44 9.32
CA ASP A 111 9.00 12.21 8.88
C ASP A 111 9.07 12.02 7.36
N VAL A 112 8.10 11.31 6.78
CA VAL A 112 8.01 11.11 5.32
C VAL A 112 7.78 12.44 4.60
N LEU A 113 6.84 13.26 5.08
CA LEU A 113 6.50 14.55 4.47
C LEU A 113 7.66 15.55 4.52
N GLU A 114 8.51 15.47 5.53
CA GLU A 114 9.70 16.31 5.72
C GLU A 114 10.94 15.77 5.00
N THR A 115 10.89 14.55 4.44
CA THR A 115 12.04 13.88 3.83
C THR A 115 12.22 14.34 2.37
N PRO A 116 13.37 14.93 1.98
CA PRO A 116 13.60 15.38 0.63
C PRO A 116 13.76 14.23 -0.37
N GLY A 117 13.42 14.47 -1.64
CA GLY A 117 13.56 13.49 -2.72
C GLY A 117 12.50 12.39 -2.73
N VAL A 118 11.51 12.45 -1.83
CA VAL A 118 10.36 11.54 -1.82
C VAL A 118 9.04 12.31 -1.79
N ARG A 119 7.96 11.67 -2.28
CA ARG A 119 6.59 12.17 -2.17
C ARG A 119 5.69 11.04 -1.67
N LEU A 120 4.95 11.29 -0.59
CA LEU A 120 3.96 10.34 -0.08
C LEU A 120 2.74 10.32 -1.00
N ALA A 121 2.66 9.37 -1.90
CA ALA A 121 1.56 9.24 -2.85
C ALA A 121 0.38 8.44 -2.28
N GLY A 122 0.62 7.56 -1.31
CA GLY A 122 -0.43 6.74 -0.76
C GLY A 122 0.01 5.88 0.43
N LEU A 123 -0.95 5.11 0.92
CA LEU A 123 -0.74 4.10 1.95
C LEU A 123 -1.00 2.71 1.39
N HIS A 124 -0.32 1.74 1.96
CA HIS A 124 -0.52 0.33 1.66
C HIS A 124 -0.79 -0.44 2.96
N CYS A 125 -1.64 -1.45 2.89
CA CYS A 125 -1.75 -2.48 3.93
C CYS A 125 -1.88 -3.86 3.29
N HIS A 126 -1.47 -4.88 4.03
CA HIS A 126 -1.68 -6.27 3.67
C HIS A 126 -1.95 -7.05 4.96
N ILE A 127 -3.15 -7.58 5.11
CA ILE A 127 -3.63 -8.17 6.36
C ILE A 127 -3.38 -9.68 6.47
N GLY A 128 -2.92 -10.30 5.40
CA GLY A 128 -2.60 -11.74 5.40
C GLY A 128 -2.82 -12.39 4.05
N SER A 129 -2.62 -13.70 4.03
CA SER A 129 -2.84 -14.54 2.84
C SER A 129 -3.90 -15.59 3.16
N GLN A 130 -4.55 -16.12 2.13
CA GLN A 130 -5.55 -17.19 2.26
C GLN A 130 -6.75 -16.77 3.15
N ILE A 131 -7.23 -15.55 2.95
CA ILE A 131 -8.33 -14.96 3.74
C ILE A 131 -9.65 -15.30 3.08
N PHE A 132 -10.49 -16.04 3.78
CA PHE A 132 -11.84 -16.42 3.35
C PHE A 132 -12.89 -15.43 3.86
N ALA A 133 -12.62 -14.78 4.99
CA ALA A 133 -13.54 -13.87 5.67
C ALA A 133 -13.47 -12.46 5.07
N LEU A 134 -14.39 -12.12 4.17
CA LEU A 134 -14.41 -10.81 3.52
C LEU A 134 -14.56 -9.63 4.49
N HIS A 135 -15.12 -9.85 5.69
CA HIS A 135 -15.28 -8.78 6.70
C HIS A 135 -13.93 -8.23 7.18
N SER A 136 -12.87 -9.05 7.23
CA SER A 136 -11.53 -8.59 7.60
C SER A 136 -10.99 -7.53 6.64
N PHE A 137 -11.29 -7.66 5.34
CA PHE A 137 -10.95 -6.61 4.37
C PHE A 137 -11.76 -5.34 4.60
N ARG A 138 -13.04 -5.46 5.00
CA ARG A 138 -13.87 -4.29 5.33
C ARG A 138 -13.30 -3.53 6.53
N GLU A 139 -12.94 -4.24 7.59
CA GLU A 139 -12.33 -3.66 8.78
C GLU A 139 -11.01 -2.95 8.45
N ALA A 140 -10.15 -3.57 7.64
CA ALA A 140 -8.92 -2.95 7.21
C ALA A 140 -9.16 -1.64 6.44
N ILE A 141 -10.16 -1.63 5.54
CA ILE A 141 -10.55 -0.43 4.79
C ILE A 141 -11.01 0.67 5.76
N ASP A 142 -11.87 0.33 6.73
CA ASP A 142 -12.39 1.28 7.71
C ASP A 142 -11.23 1.93 8.49
N VAL A 143 -10.28 1.13 8.98
CA VAL A 143 -9.10 1.60 9.72
C VAL A 143 -8.22 2.50 8.84
N MET A 144 -7.89 2.05 7.63
CA MET A 144 -6.99 2.77 6.73
C MET A 144 -7.56 4.12 6.28
N ILE A 145 -8.86 4.18 5.99
CA ILE A 145 -9.49 5.44 5.57
C ILE A 145 -9.59 6.43 6.74
N GLN A 146 -9.88 5.96 7.96
CA GLN A 146 -9.83 6.82 9.15
C GLN A 146 -8.41 7.36 9.38
N PHE A 147 -7.41 6.52 9.19
CA PHE A 147 -6.01 6.93 9.32
C PHE A 147 -5.63 7.98 8.26
N ILE A 148 -6.02 7.79 7.00
CA ILE A 148 -5.80 8.77 5.92
C ILE A 148 -6.47 10.10 6.29
N LYS A 149 -7.75 10.08 6.68
CA LYS A 149 -8.48 11.29 7.07
C LYS A 149 -7.75 12.06 8.16
N ARG A 150 -7.39 11.38 9.25
CA ARG A 150 -6.67 12.00 10.37
C ARG A 150 -5.36 12.65 9.92
N ASN A 151 -4.59 11.99 9.05
CA ASN A 151 -3.34 12.53 8.54
C ASN A 151 -3.56 13.73 7.63
N ASN A 152 -4.55 13.67 6.74
CA ASN A 152 -4.86 14.78 5.83
C ASN A 152 -5.30 16.03 6.60
N GLU A 153 -6.10 15.86 7.66
CA GLU A 153 -6.54 16.97 8.52
C GLU A 153 -5.39 17.56 9.36
N GLU A 154 -4.51 16.72 9.92
CA GLU A 154 -3.43 17.17 10.81
C GLU A 154 -2.27 17.82 10.04
N TYR A 155 -1.92 17.29 8.89
CA TYR A 155 -0.74 17.73 8.13
C TYR A 155 -1.06 18.62 6.93
N ASP A 156 -2.35 18.94 6.72
CA ASP A 156 -2.82 19.68 5.53
C ASP A 156 -2.23 19.08 4.22
N TYR A 157 -2.26 17.76 4.12
CA TYR A 157 -1.66 17.01 3.03
C TYR A 157 -2.64 15.96 2.49
N GLU A 158 -2.82 15.91 1.17
CA GLU A 158 -3.72 14.95 0.53
C GLU A 158 -2.99 13.63 0.19
N ILE A 159 -3.27 12.56 0.95
CA ILE A 159 -2.85 11.20 0.60
C ILE A 159 -3.80 10.66 -0.47
N GLU A 160 -3.30 10.52 -1.70
CA GLU A 160 -4.11 10.26 -2.90
C GLU A 160 -4.45 8.78 -3.12
N GLY A 161 -3.61 7.87 -2.61
CA GLY A 161 -3.67 6.44 -2.93
C GLY A 161 -3.90 5.55 -1.73
N LEU A 162 -4.67 4.47 -1.93
CA LEU A 162 -4.81 3.37 -0.97
C LEU A 162 -4.65 2.04 -1.72
N ASP A 163 -3.66 1.27 -1.31
CA ASP A 163 -3.41 -0.09 -1.77
C ASP A 163 -3.73 -1.06 -0.63
N LEU A 164 -4.69 -1.93 -0.84
CA LEU A 164 -5.19 -2.87 0.18
C LEU A 164 -4.42 -4.19 0.19
N GLY A 165 -3.42 -4.32 -0.66
CA GLY A 165 -2.71 -5.59 -0.86
C GLY A 165 -3.59 -6.66 -1.49
N GLY A 166 -3.16 -7.89 -1.34
CA GLY A 166 -3.89 -9.07 -1.80
C GLY A 166 -4.34 -9.94 -0.63
N GLY A 167 -4.34 -11.25 -0.85
CA GLY A 167 -4.59 -12.23 0.20
C GLY A 167 -5.94 -12.93 0.13
N LEU A 168 -6.75 -12.66 -0.90
CA LEU A 168 -8.00 -13.42 -1.12
C LEU A 168 -7.70 -14.91 -1.21
N GLY A 169 -8.44 -15.70 -0.41
CA GLY A 169 -8.29 -17.14 -0.34
C GLY A 169 -8.72 -17.85 -1.61
N ILE A 170 -8.05 -18.96 -1.91
CA ILE A 170 -8.39 -19.88 -2.99
C ILE A 170 -8.56 -21.29 -2.42
N ALA A 171 -9.36 -22.12 -3.08
CA ALA A 171 -9.52 -23.51 -2.67
C ALA A 171 -8.27 -24.32 -2.99
N TYR A 172 -7.67 -24.96 -1.98
CA TYR A 172 -6.63 -25.97 -2.14
C TYR A 172 -7.21 -27.39 -2.14
N VAL A 173 -8.37 -27.56 -1.51
CA VAL A 173 -9.11 -28.82 -1.45
C VAL A 173 -10.56 -28.61 -1.89
N LYS A 174 -11.24 -29.69 -2.31
CA LYS A 174 -12.59 -29.62 -2.91
C LYS A 174 -13.68 -29.13 -1.94
N GLU A 175 -13.43 -29.28 -0.65
CA GLU A 175 -14.35 -28.93 0.42
C GLU A 175 -14.32 -27.44 0.81
N GLU A 176 -13.32 -26.70 0.32
CA GLU A 176 -13.20 -25.26 0.57
C GLU A 176 -14.04 -24.44 -0.42
N GLU A 177 -14.76 -23.47 0.13
CA GLU A 177 -15.56 -22.52 -0.65
C GLU A 177 -15.02 -21.09 -0.46
N PRO A 178 -13.98 -20.70 -1.22
CA PRO A 178 -13.43 -19.35 -1.13
C PRO A 178 -14.40 -18.31 -1.69
N PRO A 179 -14.33 -17.06 -1.22
CA PRO A 179 -15.07 -15.98 -1.81
C PRO A 179 -14.64 -15.72 -3.25
N THR A 180 -15.57 -15.29 -4.08
CA THR A 180 -15.26 -14.96 -5.48
C THR A 180 -14.54 -13.62 -5.60
N ILE A 181 -13.74 -13.45 -6.65
CA ILE A 181 -13.11 -12.16 -7.00
C ILE A 181 -14.17 -11.06 -7.12
N GLU A 182 -15.34 -11.40 -7.68
CA GLU A 182 -16.45 -10.45 -7.84
C GLU A 182 -17.00 -9.99 -6.48
N SER A 183 -17.20 -10.91 -5.52
CA SER A 183 -17.68 -10.56 -4.18
C SER A 183 -16.67 -9.71 -3.42
N PHE A 184 -15.39 -10.02 -3.53
CA PHE A 184 -14.30 -9.23 -2.99
C PHE A 184 -14.26 -7.81 -3.60
N ALA A 185 -14.26 -7.70 -4.93
CA ALA A 185 -14.24 -6.43 -5.62
C ALA A 185 -15.48 -5.57 -5.29
N LYS A 186 -16.66 -6.19 -5.21
CA LYS A 186 -17.89 -5.49 -4.81
C LYS A 186 -17.81 -4.95 -3.40
N LEU A 187 -17.32 -5.75 -2.45
CA LEU A 187 -17.16 -5.32 -1.05
C LEU A 187 -16.18 -4.18 -0.95
N THR A 188 -14.97 -4.32 -1.49
CA THR A 188 -13.91 -3.32 -1.38
C THR A 188 -14.30 -2.01 -2.05
N CYS A 189 -14.81 -2.04 -3.29
CA CYS A 189 -15.26 -0.82 -3.98
C CYS A 189 -16.43 -0.13 -3.27
N THR A 190 -17.36 -0.90 -2.71
CA THR A 190 -18.52 -0.33 -1.99
C THR A 190 -18.06 0.30 -0.69
N ALA A 191 -17.22 -0.40 0.10
CA ALA A 191 -16.70 0.10 1.36
C ALA A 191 -15.91 1.41 1.20
N VAL A 192 -14.98 1.45 0.24
CA VAL A 192 -14.21 2.67 -0.04
C VAL A 192 -15.13 3.83 -0.43
N LYS A 193 -16.10 3.62 -1.33
CA LYS A 193 -17.05 4.66 -1.75
C LYS A 193 -17.92 5.17 -0.61
N GLU A 194 -18.42 4.27 0.24
CA GLU A 194 -19.24 4.65 1.41
C GLU A 194 -18.46 5.52 2.39
N LEU A 195 -17.25 5.10 2.74
CA LEU A 195 -16.40 5.81 3.69
C LEU A 195 -15.93 7.16 3.16
N MET A 196 -15.54 7.24 1.89
CA MET A 196 -15.20 8.52 1.25
C MET A 196 -16.37 9.50 1.27
N ARG A 197 -17.61 9.02 1.08
CA ARG A 197 -18.82 9.86 1.19
C ARG A 197 -19.08 10.31 2.62
N LEU A 198 -19.03 9.39 3.59
CA LEU A 198 -19.28 9.68 5.01
C LEU A 198 -18.28 10.69 5.58
N MET A 199 -17.06 10.70 5.06
CA MET A 199 -16.01 11.61 5.49
C MET A 199 -16.07 12.99 4.84
N ASN A 200 -17.10 13.28 4.02
CA ASN A 200 -17.12 14.49 3.19
C ASN A 200 -15.83 14.69 2.37
N TRP A 201 -15.16 13.60 2.05
CA TRP A 201 -14.03 13.59 1.11
C TRP A 201 -14.62 13.80 -0.29
N ILE A 202 -15.10 15.04 -0.42
CA ILE A 202 -15.94 15.49 -1.52
C ILE A 202 -15.07 15.51 -2.75
N MET A 203 -15.52 14.77 -3.70
CA MET A 203 -15.81 15.07 -5.12
C MET A 203 -15.22 16.35 -5.74
N THR A 204 -14.52 17.22 -5.02
CA THR A 204 -13.81 18.37 -5.58
C THR A 204 -12.54 17.97 -6.31
N SER A 205 -11.87 16.89 -5.91
CA SER A 205 -10.70 16.38 -6.65
C SER A 205 -11.07 15.45 -7.81
N MET A 206 -12.26 14.81 -7.78
CA MET A 206 -12.69 13.89 -8.83
C MET A 206 -13.27 14.59 -10.09
N ALA A 207 -13.61 15.85 -10.00
CA ALA A 207 -14.08 16.61 -11.17
C ALA A 207 -12.97 16.93 -12.17
N SER A 208 -11.69 16.84 -11.77
CA SER A 208 -10.53 17.10 -12.63
C SER A 208 -9.73 15.86 -13.05
N ARG A 209 -10.00 14.67 -12.50
CA ARG A 209 -9.27 13.44 -12.85
C ARG A 209 -10.23 12.26 -13.03
N ASN A 210 -10.52 11.95 -14.26
CA ASN A 210 -11.36 10.81 -14.71
C ASN A 210 -10.69 9.44 -14.48
N GLU A 211 -10.10 9.17 -13.32
CA GLU A 211 -9.58 7.84 -13.03
C GLU A 211 -9.79 7.50 -11.56
N CYS A 212 -10.84 6.69 -11.30
CA CYS A 212 -10.95 5.94 -10.06
C CYS A 212 -9.83 4.88 -10.06
N ARG A 213 -8.68 5.20 -9.43
CA ARG A 213 -7.58 4.25 -9.26
C ARG A 213 -7.73 3.50 -7.94
N ALA A 214 -8.83 2.76 -7.78
CA ALA A 214 -8.79 1.64 -6.85
C ALA A 214 -7.88 0.57 -7.48
N LYS A 215 -6.68 0.40 -6.96
CA LYS A 215 -5.82 -0.74 -7.30
C LYS A 215 -6.35 -1.93 -6.50
N ILE A 216 -7.03 -2.83 -7.17
CA ILE A 216 -7.38 -4.17 -6.70
C ILE A 216 -6.36 -5.14 -7.27
#